data_22aece73a7f6512c42e70d3e4b143152
#
_entry.id   22aece73a7f6512c42e70d3e4b143152
#
_cell.length_a   1.000
_cell.length_b   1.000
_cell.length_c   1.000
_cell.angle_alpha   90.00
_cell.angle_beta   90.00
_cell.angle_gamma   90.00
#
_symmetry.space_group_name_H-M   'P 1'
#
loop_
_entity.id
_entity.type
_entity.pdbx_description
1 polymer ?
#
loop_
_entity_poly.entity_id
_entity_poly.type
_entity_poly.pdbx_seq_one_letter_code
_entity_poly.pdbx_strand_id
1 'polypeptide(L)'
;MKNTNSQPPQYPIRQLYLLCLFFTLLIAIQPIYAQQTTALGTAKVWGSVYGIQIEGVVQGPSAQVSPLQVACVFEYTENDIFNSPPALPAALNGLVHLDHDIKGLLTDLRKSGRFSGHSNETLLLTPPKGTIGGKMLLLIGLGDRNKFSPEQMTVVGSVAMREALRLGVNSFAFASDLKDAGIDSPTALVATNVVKGALTAYRTQSWLKEKKMSDFKPLAKIILLAGPSFFTVAGEGIQAAIDELKN
;
A
#
# COMPACT_ATOMS: atom_id res chain seq x y z
N MET A 1 34.15 -0.38 75.67
CA MET A 1 34.07 -0.42 74.21
C MET A 1 33.52 -1.75 73.83
N LYS A 2 32.16 -1.75 73.39
CA LYS A 2 31.51 -3.00 72.95
C LYS A 2 31.52 -2.97 71.42
N ASN A 3 32.24 -3.93 70.84
CA ASN A 3 32.25 -4.16 69.40
C ASN A 3 31.00 -4.97 69.02
N THR A 4 30.03 -4.38 68.30
CA THR A 4 28.90 -5.09 67.73
C THR A 4 29.23 -5.42 66.29
N ASN A 5 29.65 -6.64 66.01
CA ASN A 5 29.84 -7.24 64.72
C ASN A 5 28.43 -7.60 64.21
N SER A 6 27.81 -6.80 63.33
CA SER A 6 26.60 -7.17 62.60
C SER A 6 26.99 -7.92 61.32
N GLN A 7 26.73 -9.22 61.28
CA GLN A 7 26.82 -10.00 60.03
C GLN A 7 25.66 -9.62 59.10
N PRO A 8 25.89 -9.50 57.79
CA PRO A 8 24.79 -9.27 56.83
C PRO A 8 23.90 -10.51 56.72
N PRO A 9 22.59 -10.34 56.44
CA PRO A 9 21.64 -11.43 56.34
C PRO A 9 21.99 -12.37 55.16
N GLN A 10 22.22 -13.64 55.48
CA GLN A 10 22.39 -14.69 54.46
C GLN A 10 21.02 -15.13 53.97
N TYR A 11 20.64 -14.68 52.78
CA TYR A 11 19.47 -15.24 52.09
C TYR A 11 19.80 -16.64 51.57
N PRO A 12 18.97 -17.66 51.84
CA PRO A 12 19.24 -19.02 51.36
C PRO A 12 19.22 -19.05 49.84
N ILE A 13 20.33 -19.43 49.24
CA ILE A 13 20.58 -19.53 47.78
C ILE A 13 19.42 -20.23 47.05
N ARG A 14 18.74 -21.15 47.72
CA ARG A 14 17.59 -21.88 47.22
C ARG A 14 16.36 -21.00 46.90
N GLN A 15 16.13 -19.90 47.61
CA GLN A 15 15.06 -18.95 47.34
C GLN A 15 15.37 -18.05 46.15
N LEU A 16 16.67 -17.76 45.94
CA LEU A 16 17.12 -16.98 44.79
C LEU A 16 16.91 -17.74 43.47
N TYR A 17 17.20 -19.05 43.46
CA TYR A 17 16.96 -19.91 42.30
C TYR A 17 15.44 -20.05 41.94
N LEU A 18 14.59 -20.17 42.94
CA LEU A 18 13.13 -20.22 42.74
C LEU A 18 12.59 -18.91 42.21
N LEU A 19 13.10 -17.78 42.65
CA LEU A 19 12.69 -16.45 42.14
C LEU A 19 13.16 -16.24 40.70
N CYS A 20 14.37 -16.64 40.36
CA CYS A 20 14.89 -16.60 38.99
C CYS A 20 14.12 -17.52 38.05
N LEU A 21 13.74 -18.73 38.48
CA LEU A 21 12.93 -19.65 37.67
C LEU A 21 11.50 -19.11 37.42
N PHE A 22 10.93 -18.44 38.41
CA PHE A 22 9.61 -17.82 38.27
C PHE A 22 9.64 -16.61 37.32
N PHE A 23 10.74 -15.82 37.33
CA PHE A 23 10.92 -14.68 36.42
C PHE A 23 11.17 -15.13 34.97
N THR A 24 11.91 -16.21 34.75
CA THR A 24 12.15 -16.77 33.42
C THR A 24 10.88 -17.41 32.83
N LEU A 25 9.98 -17.96 33.65
CA LEU A 25 8.71 -18.54 33.19
C LEU A 25 7.69 -17.45 32.79
N LEU A 26 7.73 -16.26 33.41
CA LEU A 26 6.88 -15.12 33.09
C LEU A 26 7.26 -14.43 31.77
N ILE A 27 8.52 -14.53 31.33
CA ILE A 27 8.99 -13.96 30.05
C ILE A 27 8.58 -14.85 28.87
N ALA A 28 8.28 -16.13 29.08
CA ALA A 28 7.94 -17.09 28.04
C ALA A 28 6.46 -17.00 27.55
N ILE A 29 5.60 -16.21 28.21
CA ILE A 29 4.20 -16.03 27.82
C ILE A 29 4.03 -14.62 27.23
N GLN A 30 4.79 -14.31 26.21
CA GLN A 30 4.41 -13.22 25.30
C GLN A 30 3.35 -13.82 24.36
N PRO A 31 2.12 -13.28 24.34
CA PRO A 31 1.17 -13.68 23.32
C PRO A 31 1.79 -13.34 21.96
N ILE A 32 2.11 -14.36 21.18
CA ILE A 32 2.40 -14.19 19.77
C ILE A 32 1.09 -13.70 19.17
N TYR A 33 0.92 -12.41 19.05
CA TYR A 33 -0.12 -11.84 18.21
C TYR A 33 0.23 -12.27 16.78
N ALA A 34 -0.27 -13.40 16.35
CA ALA A 34 -0.26 -13.78 14.95
C ALA A 34 -1.00 -12.65 14.22
N GLN A 35 -0.30 -11.90 13.41
CA GLN A 35 -0.90 -10.84 12.60
C GLN A 35 -2.00 -11.50 11.77
N GLN A 36 -3.24 -11.14 12.05
CA GLN A 36 -4.40 -11.76 11.40
C GLN A 36 -4.35 -11.42 9.92
N THR A 37 -4.01 -12.40 9.10
CA THR A 37 -3.94 -12.24 7.65
C THR A 37 -5.31 -12.46 7.03
N THR A 38 -5.69 -11.62 6.10
CA THR A 38 -6.94 -11.76 5.33
C THR A 38 -6.68 -12.64 4.10
N ALA A 39 -7.58 -13.54 3.80
CA ALA A 39 -7.41 -14.49 2.69
C ALA A 39 -7.31 -13.77 1.33
N LEU A 40 -6.47 -14.30 0.44
CA LEU A 40 -6.35 -13.82 -0.94
C LEU A 40 -7.71 -13.89 -1.66
N GLY A 41 -8.03 -12.87 -2.44
CA GLY A 41 -9.32 -12.75 -3.12
C GLY A 41 -10.45 -12.17 -2.26
N THR A 42 -10.22 -11.94 -0.95
CA THR A 42 -11.21 -11.24 -0.12
C THR A 42 -11.44 -9.83 -0.66
N ALA A 43 -12.72 -9.48 -0.84
CA ALA A 43 -13.15 -8.15 -1.27
C ALA A 43 -14.16 -7.57 -0.28
N LYS A 44 -14.08 -6.27 -0.03
CA LYS A 44 -15.03 -5.54 0.82
C LYS A 44 -15.29 -4.15 0.26
N VAL A 45 -16.56 -3.81 0.08
CA VAL A 45 -16.99 -2.43 -0.19
C VAL A 45 -17.01 -1.66 1.14
N TRP A 46 -16.23 -0.59 1.20
CA TRP A 46 -16.13 0.27 2.38
C TRP A 46 -17.16 1.40 2.37
N GLY A 47 -17.61 1.81 1.19
CA GLY A 47 -18.64 2.82 1.04
C GLY A 47 -18.70 3.41 -0.37
N SER A 48 -19.42 4.52 -0.49
CA SER A 48 -19.56 5.27 -1.75
C SER A 48 -19.53 6.76 -1.48
N VAL A 49 -18.84 7.51 -2.34
CA VAL A 49 -18.78 8.98 -2.33
C VAL A 49 -18.92 9.48 -3.77
N TYR A 50 -19.75 10.49 -4.00
CA TYR A 50 -20.07 11.05 -5.33
C TYR A 50 -20.54 10.00 -6.35
N GLY A 51 -21.23 8.94 -5.88
CA GLY A 51 -21.68 7.83 -6.72
C GLY A 51 -20.59 6.80 -7.06
N ILE A 52 -19.36 6.98 -6.60
CA ILE A 52 -18.24 6.05 -6.81
C ILE A 52 -18.15 5.10 -5.63
N GLN A 53 -18.21 3.80 -5.90
CA GLN A 53 -17.99 2.75 -4.92
C GLN A 53 -16.48 2.60 -4.63
N ILE A 54 -16.10 2.54 -3.36
CA ILE A 54 -14.72 2.28 -2.93
C ILE A 54 -14.65 0.89 -2.34
N GLU A 55 -13.90 0.01 -3.00
CA GLU A 55 -13.71 -1.39 -2.64
C GLU A 55 -12.24 -1.66 -2.31
N GLY A 56 -11.99 -2.43 -1.27
CA GLY A 56 -10.69 -3.01 -0.99
C GLY A 56 -10.67 -4.46 -1.44
N VAL A 57 -9.54 -4.92 -2.00
CA VAL A 57 -9.35 -6.32 -2.43
C VAL A 57 -7.98 -6.81 -2.00
N VAL A 58 -7.95 -8.03 -1.44
CA VAL A 58 -6.68 -8.73 -1.13
C VAL A 58 -6.18 -9.37 -2.40
N GLN A 59 -5.38 -8.62 -3.17
CA GLN A 59 -4.83 -9.07 -4.44
C GLN A 59 -3.59 -8.27 -4.83
N GLY A 60 -2.72 -8.86 -5.64
CA GLY A 60 -1.60 -8.17 -6.28
C GLY A 60 -2.00 -7.47 -7.58
N PRO A 61 -1.21 -6.47 -8.04
CA PRO A 61 -1.51 -5.68 -9.24
C PRO A 61 -1.51 -6.49 -10.53
N SER A 62 -0.75 -7.57 -10.60
CA SER A 62 -0.69 -8.43 -11.77
C SER A 62 -1.97 -9.26 -11.97
N ALA A 63 -2.58 -9.74 -10.87
CA ALA A 63 -3.70 -10.68 -10.93
C ALA A 63 -5.09 -10.01 -10.92
N GLN A 64 -5.19 -8.76 -10.46
CA GLN A 64 -6.47 -8.06 -10.35
C GLN A 64 -7.09 -7.77 -11.72
N VAL A 65 -8.28 -8.29 -11.95
CA VAL A 65 -9.02 -8.01 -13.19
C VAL A 65 -9.63 -6.61 -13.13
N SER A 66 -9.24 -5.74 -14.05
CA SER A 66 -9.74 -4.37 -14.15
C SER A 66 -9.56 -3.79 -15.56
N PRO A 67 -10.35 -2.77 -15.97
CA PRO A 67 -10.08 -2.03 -17.19
C PRO A 67 -8.73 -1.30 -17.17
N LEU A 68 -8.34 -0.77 -16.00
CA LEU A 68 -7.09 -0.06 -15.77
C LEU A 68 -6.51 -0.52 -14.43
N GLN A 69 -5.28 -1.04 -14.47
CA GLN A 69 -4.46 -1.29 -13.28
C GLN A 69 -3.50 -0.11 -13.10
N VAL A 70 -3.45 0.47 -11.91
CA VAL A 70 -2.47 1.46 -11.51
C VAL A 70 -1.45 0.80 -10.58
N ALA A 71 -0.17 0.98 -10.87
CA ALA A 71 0.94 0.55 -10.03
C ALA A 71 1.90 1.72 -9.81
N CYS A 72 2.43 1.83 -8.59
CA CYS A 72 3.34 2.90 -8.21
C CYS A 72 4.77 2.37 -8.11
N VAL A 73 5.73 3.15 -8.61
CA VAL A 73 7.14 2.77 -8.57
C VAL A 73 8.03 3.96 -8.24
N PHE A 74 9.12 3.72 -7.52
CA PHE A 74 10.16 4.72 -7.27
C PHE A 74 11.13 4.84 -8.44
N GLU A 75 11.96 5.86 -8.41
CA GLU A 75 13.15 5.95 -9.27
C GLU A 75 14.00 4.71 -9.10
N TYR A 76 14.62 4.28 -10.23
CA TYR A 76 15.38 3.04 -10.25
C TYR A 76 16.56 3.07 -9.28
N THR A 77 16.64 2.05 -8.45
CA THR A 77 17.83 1.68 -7.69
C THR A 77 18.12 0.21 -7.98
N GLU A 78 19.37 -0.18 -8.09
CA GLU A 78 19.75 -1.56 -8.42
C GLU A 78 19.08 -2.56 -7.48
N ASN A 79 18.34 -3.51 -8.06
CA ASN A 79 17.58 -4.56 -7.35
C ASN A 79 16.52 -4.05 -6.34
N ASP A 80 16.03 -2.84 -6.50
CA ASP A 80 15.14 -2.18 -5.52
C ASP A 80 13.84 -2.94 -5.20
N ILE A 81 13.22 -3.60 -6.19
CA ILE A 81 12.01 -4.38 -5.97
C ILE A 81 12.29 -5.85 -5.61
N PHE A 82 13.52 -6.33 -5.75
CA PHE A 82 13.87 -7.73 -5.52
C PHE A 82 14.59 -7.98 -4.20
N ASN A 83 15.54 -7.11 -3.83
CA ASN A 83 16.49 -7.35 -2.75
C ASN A 83 16.66 -6.18 -1.78
N SER A 84 15.90 -5.08 -1.90
CA SER A 84 16.05 -3.96 -0.97
C SER A 84 15.32 -4.25 0.34
N PRO A 85 16.02 -4.67 1.41
CA PRO A 85 15.37 -4.73 2.73
C PRO A 85 14.87 -3.34 3.14
N PRO A 86 13.68 -3.24 3.71
CA PRO A 86 12.78 -4.30 4.16
C PRO A 86 11.66 -4.66 3.15
N ALA A 87 11.96 -4.73 1.85
CA ALA A 87 10.99 -5.16 0.83
C ALA A 87 10.39 -6.53 1.18
N LEU A 88 9.16 -6.75 0.74
CA LEU A 88 8.49 -8.03 0.96
C LEU A 88 9.24 -9.16 0.25
N PRO A 89 9.25 -10.38 0.81
CA PRO A 89 9.75 -11.54 0.10
C PRO A 89 9.10 -11.71 -1.27
N ALA A 90 9.84 -12.18 -2.28
CA ALA A 90 9.37 -12.29 -3.66
C ALA A 90 8.00 -12.97 -3.80
N ALA A 91 7.72 -14.01 -2.99
CA ALA A 91 6.43 -14.71 -3.00
C ALA A 91 5.23 -13.83 -2.56
N LEU A 92 5.47 -12.72 -1.86
CA LEU A 92 4.45 -11.79 -1.36
C LEU A 92 4.53 -10.40 -2.01
N ASN A 93 5.51 -10.20 -2.90
CA ASN A 93 5.81 -8.91 -3.50
C ASN A 93 5.06 -8.74 -4.84
N GLY A 94 4.07 -7.86 -4.87
CA GLY A 94 3.24 -7.62 -6.04
C GLY A 94 4.00 -7.00 -7.21
N LEU A 95 5.02 -6.15 -6.96
CA LEU A 95 5.87 -5.58 -8.02
C LEU A 95 6.76 -6.63 -8.66
N VAL A 96 7.30 -7.59 -7.90
CA VAL A 96 8.08 -8.72 -8.44
C VAL A 96 7.20 -9.57 -9.36
N HIS A 97 5.98 -9.88 -8.93
CA HIS A 97 5.04 -10.63 -9.77
C HIS A 97 4.65 -9.84 -11.02
N LEU A 98 4.37 -8.54 -10.88
CA LEU A 98 4.01 -7.69 -12.02
C LEU A 98 5.17 -7.62 -13.03
N ASP A 99 6.40 -7.38 -12.57
CA ASP A 99 7.58 -7.31 -13.45
C ASP A 99 7.84 -8.65 -14.16
N HIS A 100 7.72 -9.76 -13.42
CA HIS A 100 7.84 -11.11 -13.99
C HIS A 100 6.79 -11.34 -15.11
N ASP A 101 5.52 -11.02 -14.86
CA ASP A 101 4.43 -11.28 -15.81
C ASP A 101 4.54 -10.41 -17.07
N ILE A 102 5.09 -9.20 -16.95
CA ILE A 102 5.42 -8.34 -18.09
C ILE A 102 6.88 -8.54 -18.60
N LYS A 103 7.50 -9.67 -18.24
CA LYS A 103 8.82 -10.13 -18.75
C LYS A 103 9.98 -9.16 -18.45
N GLY A 104 10.02 -8.58 -17.26
CA GLY A 104 11.05 -7.65 -16.80
C GLY A 104 10.92 -6.23 -17.33
N LEU A 105 9.83 -5.93 -18.02
CA LEU A 105 9.64 -4.62 -18.68
C LEU A 105 9.65 -3.45 -17.69
N LEU A 106 9.10 -3.62 -16.48
CA LEU A 106 9.08 -2.57 -15.45
C LEU A 106 10.51 -2.16 -15.04
N THR A 107 11.35 -3.16 -14.80
CA THR A 107 12.77 -2.95 -14.48
C THR A 107 13.53 -2.34 -15.67
N ASP A 108 13.33 -2.87 -16.89
CA ASP A 108 14.01 -2.39 -18.09
C ASP A 108 13.66 -0.92 -18.42
N LEU A 109 12.40 -0.54 -18.29
CA LEU A 109 11.95 0.83 -18.52
C LEU A 109 12.66 1.81 -17.58
N ARG A 110 12.70 1.49 -16.27
CA ARG A 110 13.31 2.35 -15.25
C ARG A 110 14.83 2.37 -15.39
N LYS A 111 15.46 1.22 -15.55
CA LYS A 111 16.92 1.07 -15.72
C LYS A 111 17.44 1.80 -16.95
N SER A 112 16.67 1.81 -18.04
CA SER A 112 17.04 2.48 -19.29
C SER A 112 16.69 3.98 -19.33
N GLY A 113 15.98 4.49 -18.31
CA GLY A 113 15.50 5.88 -18.27
C GLY A 113 14.36 6.19 -19.25
N ARG A 114 13.75 5.18 -19.90
CA ARG A 114 12.56 5.37 -20.74
C ARG A 114 11.31 5.73 -19.95
N PHE A 115 11.30 5.34 -18.70
CA PHE A 115 10.39 5.76 -17.65
C PHE A 115 11.22 5.80 -16.37
N SER A 116 11.55 6.97 -15.89
CA SER A 116 12.50 7.12 -14.77
C SER A 116 11.86 6.84 -13.42
N GLY A 117 10.53 6.94 -13.32
CA GLY A 117 9.81 6.85 -12.06
C GLY A 117 9.86 8.16 -11.24
N HIS A 118 10.19 9.29 -11.88
CA HIS A 118 10.15 10.59 -11.22
C HIS A 118 8.78 10.89 -10.61
N SER A 119 8.74 11.73 -9.59
CA SER A 119 7.50 12.06 -8.90
C SER A 119 6.42 12.53 -9.87
N ASN A 120 5.28 11.80 -9.89
CA ASN A 120 4.12 12.01 -10.76
C ASN A 120 4.37 11.79 -12.27
N GLU A 121 5.52 11.26 -12.68
CA GLU A 121 5.70 10.76 -14.04
C GLU A 121 4.71 9.63 -14.29
N THR A 122 4.10 9.60 -15.49
CA THR A 122 3.13 8.56 -15.85
C THR A 122 3.52 7.87 -17.14
N LEU A 123 3.33 6.56 -17.19
CA LEU A 123 3.47 5.77 -18.40
C LEU A 123 2.30 4.79 -18.53
N LEU A 124 1.56 4.89 -19.62
CA LEU A 124 0.48 3.97 -19.93
C LEU A 124 0.96 2.85 -20.85
N LEU A 125 0.74 1.62 -20.42
CA LEU A 125 1.05 0.39 -21.18
C LEU A 125 -0.24 -0.35 -21.53
N THR A 126 -0.21 -1.07 -22.65
CA THR A 126 -1.27 -2.02 -23.03
C THR A 126 -0.64 -3.41 -23.14
N PRO A 127 -0.52 -4.15 -22.03
CA PRO A 127 0.06 -5.49 -22.05
C PRO A 127 -0.73 -6.41 -22.97
N PRO A 128 -0.10 -7.41 -23.61
CA PRO A 128 -0.80 -8.43 -24.40
C PRO A 128 -1.90 -9.09 -23.54
N LYS A 129 -3.02 -9.46 -24.19
CA LYS A 129 -4.13 -10.11 -23.51
C LYS A 129 -3.67 -11.37 -22.77
N GLY A 130 -4.04 -11.47 -21.48
CA GLY A 130 -3.69 -12.62 -20.64
C GLY A 130 -2.31 -12.52 -19.96
N THR A 131 -1.56 -11.44 -20.19
CA THR A 131 -0.30 -11.18 -19.48
C THR A 131 -0.55 -10.80 -18.02
N ILE A 132 -1.47 -9.88 -17.80
CA ILE A 132 -1.95 -9.48 -16.46
C ILE A 132 -3.47 -9.39 -16.46
N GLY A 133 -4.09 -9.27 -15.28
CA GLY A 133 -5.54 -9.09 -15.12
C GLY A 133 -6.05 -7.74 -15.63
N GLY A 134 -5.22 -6.70 -15.56
CA GLY A 134 -5.52 -5.37 -16.08
C GLY A 134 -5.49 -5.33 -17.62
N LYS A 135 -6.48 -4.68 -18.26
CA LYS A 135 -6.43 -4.45 -19.71
C LYS A 135 -5.40 -3.40 -20.12
N MET A 136 -5.22 -2.41 -19.28
CA MET A 136 -4.20 -1.36 -19.36
C MET A 136 -3.45 -1.29 -18.03
N LEU A 137 -2.18 -0.91 -18.08
CA LEU A 137 -1.34 -0.69 -16.90
C LEU A 137 -0.84 0.77 -16.94
N LEU A 138 -1.20 1.53 -15.91
CA LEU A 138 -0.67 2.87 -15.68
C LEU A 138 0.39 2.79 -14.60
N LEU A 139 1.62 3.10 -14.95
CA LEU A 139 2.71 3.31 -13.99
C LEU A 139 2.68 4.76 -13.53
N ILE A 140 2.82 4.99 -12.22
CA ILE A 140 2.97 6.33 -11.63
C ILE A 140 4.27 6.35 -10.84
N GLY A 141 5.16 7.29 -11.17
CA GLY A 141 6.41 7.52 -10.48
C GLY A 141 6.20 8.14 -9.11
N LEU A 142 6.93 7.64 -8.12
CA LEU A 142 6.95 8.16 -6.74
C LEU A 142 8.18 9.02 -6.45
N GLY A 143 9.15 9.09 -7.39
CA GLY A 143 10.40 9.84 -7.23
C GLY A 143 11.42 9.11 -6.35
N ASP A 144 12.30 9.89 -5.72
CA ASP A 144 13.34 9.39 -4.83
C ASP A 144 12.72 8.76 -3.57
N ARG A 145 12.97 7.47 -3.35
CA ARG A 145 12.44 6.70 -2.22
C ARG A 145 12.82 7.27 -0.85
N ASN A 146 13.97 7.96 -0.75
CA ASN A 146 14.45 8.56 0.49
C ASN A 146 13.73 9.87 0.84
N LYS A 147 12.99 10.44 -0.12
CA LYS A 147 12.20 11.66 0.04
C LYS A 147 10.70 11.40 0.10
N PHE A 148 10.30 10.13 0.06
CA PHE A 148 8.88 9.78 0.08
C PHE A 148 8.22 10.23 1.39
N SER A 149 7.01 10.80 1.24
CA SER A 149 6.09 11.01 2.36
C SER A 149 4.69 10.51 2.00
N PRO A 150 3.90 10.03 2.97
CA PRO A 150 2.54 9.54 2.72
C PRO A 150 1.60 10.58 2.10
N GLU A 151 1.86 11.87 2.32
CA GLU A 151 1.08 13.00 1.78
C GLU A 151 1.14 13.07 0.26
N GLN A 152 2.25 12.64 -0.35
CA GLN A 152 2.43 12.53 -1.79
C GLN A 152 1.32 11.67 -2.43
N MET A 153 0.82 10.67 -1.71
CA MET A 153 -0.22 9.77 -2.22
C MET A 153 -1.55 10.46 -2.52
N THR A 154 -1.80 11.65 -1.98
CA THR A 154 -2.94 12.50 -2.36
C THR A 154 -2.81 12.96 -3.82
N VAL A 155 -1.61 13.38 -4.22
CA VAL A 155 -1.35 13.79 -5.62
C VAL A 155 -1.40 12.56 -6.53
N VAL A 156 -0.81 11.45 -6.12
CA VAL A 156 -0.83 10.17 -6.87
C VAL A 156 -2.27 9.69 -7.12
N GLY A 157 -3.12 9.70 -6.09
CA GLY A 157 -4.55 9.39 -6.22
C GLY A 157 -5.27 10.32 -7.20
N SER A 158 -4.94 11.62 -7.17
CA SER A 158 -5.49 12.61 -8.11
C SER A 158 -5.04 12.34 -9.56
N VAL A 159 -3.79 11.95 -9.76
CA VAL A 159 -3.24 11.57 -11.09
C VAL A 159 -3.96 10.33 -11.60
N ALA A 160 -4.07 9.27 -10.78
CA ALA A 160 -4.75 8.04 -11.15
C ALA A 160 -6.20 8.28 -11.59
N MET A 161 -6.94 9.10 -10.84
CA MET A 161 -8.33 9.46 -11.19
C MET A 161 -8.41 10.22 -12.51
N ARG A 162 -7.60 11.25 -12.70
CA ARG A 162 -7.61 12.04 -13.96
C ARG A 162 -7.29 11.18 -15.16
N GLU A 163 -6.31 10.28 -15.05
CA GLU A 163 -5.98 9.34 -16.14
C GLU A 163 -7.12 8.34 -16.39
N ALA A 164 -7.76 7.80 -15.35
CA ALA A 164 -8.91 6.91 -15.49
C ALA A 164 -10.08 7.61 -16.24
N LEU A 165 -10.38 8.87 -15.90
CA LEU A 165 -11.41 9.66 -16.58
C LEU A 165 -11.02 9.98 -18.03
N ARG A 166 -9.75 10.34 -18.28
CA ARG A 166 -9.23 10.59 -19.64
C ARG A 166 -9.32 9.36 -20.53
N LEU A 167 -9.06 8.18 -19.98
CA LEU A 167 -9.17 6.90 -20.69
C LEU A 167 -10.61 6.42 -20.84
N GLY A 168 -11.59 7.07 -20.18
CA GLY A 168 -13.02 6.73 -20.26
C GLY A 168 -13.36 5.36 -19.67
N VAL A 169 -12.53 4.85 -18.74
CA VAL A 169 -12.80 3.59 -18.03
C VAL A 169 -13.86 3.82 -16.95
N ASN A 170 -14.65 2.78 -16.66
CA ASN A 170 -15.68 2.84 -15.63
C ASN A 170 -15.19 2.44 -14.23
N SER A 171 -13.98 1.87 -14.15
CA SER A 171 -13.33 1.51 -12.89
C SER A 171 -11.83 1.41 -13.07
N PHE A 172 -11.09 1.51 -11.97
CA PHE A 172 -9.66 1.17 -11.94
C PHE A 172 -9.28 0.48 -10.64
N ALA A 173 -8.24 -0.36 -10.70
CA ALA A 173 -7.58 -0.93 -9.55
C ALA A 173 -6.28 -0.18 -9.25
N PHE A 174 -5.97 0.03 -7.99
CA PHE A 174 -4.83 0.82 -7.53
C PHE A 174 -4.03 0.02 -6.51
N ALA A 175 -2.74 -0.15 -6.79
CA ALA A 175 -1.74 -0.65 -5.87
C ALA A 175 -0.75 0.47 -5.54
N SER A 176 -0.50 0.72 -4.25
CA SER A 176 0.50 1.71 -3.84
C SER A 176 1.93 1.17 -3.95
N ASP A 177 2.07 -0.15 -3.83
CA ASP A 177 3.31 -0.93 -3.97
C ASP A 177 4.45 -0.49 -3.02
N LEU A 178 4.13 0.30 -1.97
CA LEU A 178 5.11 0.86 -1.04
C LEU A 178 5.81 -0.23 -0.21
N LYS A 179 5.04 -1.19 0.32
CA LYS A 179 5.59 -2.30 1.10
C LYS A 179 6.41 -3.23 0.20
N ASP A 180 6.01 -3.39 -1.04
CA ASP A 180 6.75 -4.14 -2.05
C ASP A 180 8.13 -3.50 -2.32
N ALA A 181 8.18 -2.18 -2.37
CA ALA A 181 9.41 -1.41 -2.52
C ALA A 181 10.19 -1.21 -1.20
N GLY A 182 9.75 -1.80 -0.09
CA GLY A 182 10.44 -1.71 1.20
C GLY A 182 10.27 -0.38 1.93
N ILE A 183 9.19 0.35 1.66
CA ILE A 183 8.90 1.60 2.37
C ILE A 183 7.99 1.31 3.56
N ASP A 184 8.53 1.57 4.74
CA ASP A 184 7.73 1.50 5.97
C ASP A 184 6.94 2.80 6.16
N SER A 185 5.70 2.80 5.67
CA SER A 185 4.78 3.92 5.76
C SER A 185 3.46 3.48 6.42
N PRO A 186 2.75 4.40 7.11
CA PRO A 186 1.46 4.11 7.74
C PRO A 186 0.41 3.74 6.68
N THR A 187 0.05 2.47 6.58
CA THR A 187 -0.85 1.92 5.54
C THR A 187 -2.21 2.62 5.51
N ALA A 188 -2.80 2.90 6.69
CA ALA A 188 -4.07 3.62 6.76
C ALA A 188 -3.97 5.03 6.16
N LEU A 189 -2.92 5.79 6.50
CA LEU A 189 -2.70 7.14 5.99
C LEU A 189 -2.49 7.16 4.48
N VAL A 190 -1.73 6.20 3.95
CA VAL A 190 -1.53 6.00 2.50
C VAL A 190 -2.88 5.78 1.80
N ALA A 191 -3.69 4.85 2.29
CA ALA A 191 -5.01 4.56 1.73
C ALA A 191 -5.95 5.78 1.82
N THR A 192 -5.97 6.48 2.96
CA THR A 192 -6.72 7.73 3.15
C THR A 192 -6.35 8.76 2.08
N ASN A 193 -5.06 9.01 1.90
CA ASN A 193 -4.56 10.03 0.97
C ASN A 193 -4.86 9.68 -0.49
N VAL A 194 -4.71 8.42 -0.90
CA VAL A 194 -5.08 7.96 -2.25
C VAL A 194 -6.56 8.21 -2.53
N VAL A 195 -7.45 7.80 -1.62
CA VAL A 195 -8.90 7.97 -1.78
C VAL A 195 -9.29 9.44 -1.80
N LYS A 196 -8.76 10.25 -0.88
CA LYS A 196 -9.00 11.70 -0.84
C LYS A 196 -8.56 12.38 -2.13
N GLY A 197 -7.35 12.09 -2.59
CA GLY A 197 -6.82 12.64 -3.83
C GLY A 197 -7.68 12.28 -5.04
N ALA A 198 -8.02 11.01 -5.18
CA ALA A 198 -8.85 10.52 -6.28
C ALA A 198 -10.24 11.18 -6.29
N LEU A 199 -10.94 11.18 -5.15
CA LEU A 199 -12.30 11.73 -5.07
C LEU A 199 -12.34 13.25 -5.17
N THR A 200 -11.32 13.96 -4.67
CA THR A 200 -11.20 15.41 -4.87
C THR A 200 -10.98 15.75 -6.35
N ALA A 201 -10.14 14.98 -7.05
CA ALA A 201 -9.95 15.15 -8.49
C ALA A 201 -11.24 14.88 -9.26
N TYR A 202 -12.01 13.84 -8.91
CA TYR A 202 -13.30 13.54 -9.51
C TYR A 202 -14.29 14.69 -9.32
N ARG A 203 -14.42 15.22 -8.09
CA ARG A 203 -15.28 16.37 -7.79
C ARG A 203 -14.91 17.59 -8.64
N THR A 204 -13.62 17.87 -8.79
CA THR A 204 -13.14 18.97 -9.65
C THR A 204 -13.51 18.75 -11.11
N GLN A 205 -13.32 17.53 -11.64
CA GLN A 205 -13.68 17.21 -13.03
C GLN A 205 -15.20 17.28 -13.25
N SER A 206 -16.00 16.84 -12.28
CA SER A 206 -17.46 16.95 -12.31
C SER A 206 -17.92 18.41 -12.38
N TRP A 207 -17.33 19.27 -11.54
CA TRP A 207 -17.60 20.70 -11.58
C TRP A 207 -17.22 21.33 -12.95
N LEU A 208 -16.05 20.97 -13.51
CA LEU A 208 -15.66 21.42 -14.85
C LEU A 208 -16.63 20.93 -15.93
N LYS A 209 -17.14 19.71 -15.81
CA LYS A 209 -18.17 19.17 -16.74
C LYS A 209 -19.47 19.98 -16.68
N GLU A 210 -19.93 20.34 -15.48
CA GLU A 210 -21.09 21.24 -15.31
C GLU A 210 -20.86 22.61 -15.98
N LYS A 211 -19.63 23.10 -15.97
CA LYS A 211 -19.22 24.33 -16.67
C LYS A 211 -18.98 24.15 -18.17
N LYS A 212 -19.17 22.94 -18.72
CA LYS A 212 -18.88 22.59 -20.12
C LYS A 212 -17.41 22.76 -20.50
N MET A 213 -16.51 22.65 -19.52
CA MET A 213 -15.05 22.76 -19.69
C MET A 213 -14.35 21.40 -19.61
N SER A 214 -15.08 20.33 -19.42
CA SER A 214 -14.59 18.95 -19.41
C SER A 214 -15.69 18.03 -19.87
N ASP A 215 -15.32 16.92 -20.52
CA ASP A 215 -16.23 15.81 -20.78
C ASP A 215 -15.53 14.49 -20.43
N PHE A 216 -16.24 13.62 -19.73
CA PHE A 216 -15.76 12.30 -19.35
C PHE A 216 -16.92 11.36 -19.05
N LYS A 217 -16.68 10.06 -19.16
CA LYS A 217 -17.62 9.03 -18.69
C LYS A 217 -17.47 8.89 -17.17
N PRO A 218 -18.58 8.92 -16.41
CA PRO A 218 -18.53 8.75 -14.95
C PRO A 218 -17.80 7.46 -14.56
N LEU A 219 -16.97 7.55 -13.52
CA LEU A 219 -16.36 6.40 -12.89
C LEU A 219 -17.36 5.77 -11.91
N ALA A 220 -17.49 4.45 -11.92
CA ALA A 220 -18.38 3.73 -11.01
C ALA A 220 -17.65 3.15 -9.78
N LYS A 221 -16.36 2.79 -9.92
CA LYS A 221 -15.65 2.08 -8.86
C LYS A 221 -14.15 2.38 -8.83
N ILE A 222 -13.61 2.50 -7.62
CA ILE A 222 -12.18 2.44 -7.29
C ILE A 222 -11.93 1.18 -6.49
N ILE A 223 -10.93 0.39 -6.88
CA ILE A 223 -10.51 -0.83 -6.18
C ILE A 223 -9.13 -0.58 -5.61
N LEU A 224 -8.98 -0.55 -4.29
CA LEU A 224 -7.67 -0.48 -3.64
C LEU A 224 -7.17 -1.89 -3.34
N LEU A 225 -5.97 -2.19 -3.79
CA LEU A 225 -5.32 -3.47 -3.57
C LEU A 225 -4.46 -3.42 -2.30
N ALA A 226 -4.52 -4.48 -1.53
CA ALA A 226 -3.70 -4.64 -0.34
C ALA A 226 -3.24 -6.08 -0.21
N GLY A 227 -2.04 -6.29 0.33
CA GLY A 227 -1.58 -7.62 0.73
C GLY A 227 -2.36 -8.15 1.95
N PRO A 228 -2.32 -9.47 2.20
CA PRO A 228 -3.07 -10.15 3.27
C PRO A 228 -2.93 -9.50 4.66
N SER A 229 -1.75 -9.03 5.01
CA SER A 229 -1.44 -8.41 6.31
C SER A 229 -1.86 -6.94 6.42
N PHE A 230 -2.20 -6.29 5.29
CA PHE A 230 -2.45 -4.85 5.24
C PHE A 230 -3.91 -4.49 4.96
N PHE A 231 -4.73 -5.45 4.57
CA PHE A 231 -6.11 -5.23 4.11
C PHE A 231 -6.99 -4.50 5.13
N THR A 232 -6.99 -4.96 6.38
CA THR A 232 -7.82 -4.36 7.44
C THR A 232 -7.39 -2.91 7.70
N VAL A 233 -6.09 -2.67 7.86
CA VAL A 233 -5.55 -1.33 8.14
C VAL A 233 -5.73 -0.39 6.94
N ALA A 234 -5.59 -0.88 5.71
CA ALA A 234 -5.92 -0.10 4.51
C ALA A 234 -7.40 0.28 4.49
N GLY A 235 -8.28 -0.65 4.88
CA GLY A 235 -9.71 -0.43 4.97
C GLY A 235 -10.11 0.64 6.00
N GLU A 236 -9.43 0.71 7.14
CA GLU A 236 -9.61 1.78 8.13
C GLU A 236 -9.28 3.14 7.50
N GLY A 237 -8.20 3.23 6.72
CA GLY A 237 -7.84 4.44 5.99
C GLY A 237 -8.85 4.82 4.90
N ILE A 238 -9.40 3.83 4.17
CA ILE A 238 -10.47 4.06 3.20
C ILE A 238 -11.70 4.63 3.91
N GLN A 239 -12.11 4.05 5.05
CA GLN A 239 -13.25 4.51 5.81
C GLN A 239 -13.06 5.95 6.32
N ALA A 240 -11.87 6.25 6.85
CA ALA A 240 -11.54 7.61 7.32
C ALA A 240 -11.68 8.65 6.18
N ALA A 241 -11.19 8.33 4.97
CA ALA A 241 -11.34 9.21 3.82
C ALA A 241 -12.81 9.41 3.40
N ILE A 242 -13.62 8.33 3.43
CA ILE A 242 -15.04 8.40 3.11
C ILE A 242 -15.78 9.30 4.11
N ASP A 243 -15.51 9.14 5.40
CA ASP A 243 -16.16 9.90 6.46
C ASP A 243 -15.80 11.39 6.39
N GLU A 244 -14.53 11.71 6.12
CA GLU A 244 -14.09 13.10 5.92
C GLU A 244 -14.72 13.78 4.69
N LEU A 245 -14.92 13.04 3.59
CA LEU A 245 -15.47 13.60 2.34
C LEU A 245 -17.01 13.69 2.31
N LYS A 246 -17.70 13.07 3.28
CA LYS A 246 -19.15 13.15 3.43
C LYS A 246 -19.60 14.30 4.35
N ASN A 247 -18.68 14.77 5.23
CA ASN A 247 -18.90 15.91 6.11
C ASN A 247 -18.56 17.22 5.40
#